data_94b3e87781a7e32009b4dbd218377657
#
_entry.id   94b3e87781a7e32009b4dbd218377657
#
_cell.length_a   1.000
_cell.length_b   1.000
_cell.length_c   1.000
_cell.angle_alpha   90.00
_cell.angle_beta   90.00
_cell.angle_gamma   90.00
#
_symmetry.space_group_name_H-M   'P 1'
#
loop_
_entity.id
_entity.type
_entity.pdbx_description
1 polymer ?
#
loop_
_entity_poly.entity_id
_entity_poly.type
_entity_poly.pdbx_seq_one_letter_code
_entity_poly.pdbx_strand_id
1 'polypeptide(L)'
;MPEQFVTIIDSLYLPQVLTLHQSMQRHLGSFMLWVVCVDLRAYEMLQAMGLQKVTLINLCAHEPPFYRQAKLNRSTGEYCWTLNPLAPQLVFAQSSDIKRLTYLDADLWFTANPKMVFQEFDDSHKSILITEHAYLKQYPSQALSGRFCAQWITYVQTQYIEPVLWWEKECLNWCFDRFENGKLGDQKYLEAWPILFPELIHIYSNPKAIMAPWNLDESHPADAFAHHFHGLRLRSSSEYILKAHMPPSALSWQNLYLPYLSDLAASVAMLEAKGQTISAQITFFWDAFLPKKKQFFQQQLEASSQYRFGSL
;
A
#
# COMPACT_ATOMS: atom_id res chain seq x y z
N MET A 1 -4.03 23.92 6.05
CA MET A 1 -4.92 22.77 6.29
C MET A 1 -4.05 21.52 6.49
N PRO A 2 -4.50 20.49 7.20
CA PRO A 2 -3.75 19.24 7.31
C PRO A 2 -3.63 18.56 5.93
N GLU A 3 -2.50 17.90 5.67
CA GLU A 3 -2.37 17.02 4.50
C GLU A 3 -3.34 15.86 4.64
N GLN A 4 -4.03 15.52 3.55
CA GLN A 4 -5.02 14.45 3.52
C GLN A 4 -4.44 13.21 2.87
N PHE A 5 -4.59 12.08 3.55
CA PHE A 5 -4.14 10.79 3.08
C PHE A 5 -5.30 9.80 3.09
N VAL A 6 -5.28 8.84 2.18
CA VAL A 6 -6.24 7.73 2.18
C VAL A 6 -5.53 6.41 1.96
N THR A 7 -5.96 5.38 2.67
CA THR A 7 -5.53 4.00 2.49
C THR A 7 -6.73 3.06 2.51
N ILE A 8 -6.57 1.89 1.92
CA ILE A 8 -7.59 0.82 1.87
C ILE A 8 -7.05 -0.37 2.63
N ILE A 9 -7.87 -0.92 3.54
CA ILE A 9 -7.51 -2.13 4.29
C ILE A 9 -8.68 -3.09 4.45
N ASP A 10 -8.35 -4.36 4.56
CA ASP A 10 -9.16 -5.38 5.21
C ASP A 10 -8.70 -5.61 6.65
N SER A 11 -9.37 -6.49 7.38
CA SER A 11 -9.03 -6.82 8.77
C SER A 11 -7.66 -7.50 8.93
N LEU A 12 -7.08 -8.07 7.87
CA LEU A 12 -5.74 -8.65 7.91
C LEU A 12 -4.65 -7.58 8.01
N TYR A 13 -4.89 -6.38 7.44
CA TYR A 13 -3.95 -5.27 7.41
C TYR A 13 -4.08 -4.30 8.60
N LEU A 14 -4.88 -4.64 9.62
CA LEU A 14 -5.00 -3.84 10.85
C LEU A 14 -3.64 -3.54 11.51
N PRO A 15 -2.69 -4.50 11.66
CA PRO A 15 -1.38 -4.19 12.23
C PRO A 15 -0.60 -3.19 11.38
N GLN A 16 -0.63 -3.33 10.05
CA GLN A 16 0.08 -2.45 9.14
C GLN A 16 -0.45 -1.01 9.18
N VAL A 17 -1.78 -0.82 9.12
CA VAL A 17 -2.36 0.53 9.17
C VAL A 17 -2.09 1.24 10.50
N LEU A 18 -2.03 0.51 11.61
CA LEU A 18 -1.63 1.08 12.90
C LEU A 18 -0.16 1.50 12.90
N THR A 19 0.71 0.67 12.33
CA THR A 19 2.14 0.96 12.18
C THR A 19 2.38 2.15 11.26
N LEU A 20 1.65 2.23 10.14
CA LEU A 20 1.61 3.39 9.27
C LEU A 20 1.21 4.65 10.05
N HIS A 21 0.07 4.62 10.75
CA HIS A 21 -0.43 5.75 11.52
C HIS A 21 0.58 6.23 12.57
N GLN A 22 1.24 5.32 13.31
CA GLN A 22 2.28 5.67 14.27
C GLN A 22 3.47 6.36 13.61
N SER A 23 3.93 5.87 12.46
CA SER A 23 5.01 6.51 11.71
C SER A 23 4.61 7.89 11.18
N MET A 24 3.36 8.05 10.72
CA MET A 24 2.80 9.35 10.33
C MET A 24 2.78 10.34 11.51
N GLN A 25 2.38 9.89 12.70
CA GLN A 25 2.40 10.74 13.90
C GLN A 25 3.81 11.24 14.26
N ARG A 26 4.84 10.43 14.03
CA ARG A 26 6.24 10.82 14.31
C ARG A 26 6.81 11.79 13.28
N HIS A 27 6.47 11.62 12.01
CA HIS A 27 7.18 12.30 10.92
C HIS A 27 6.35 13.38 10.22
N LEU A 28 5.00 13.30 10.27
CA LEU A 28 4.12 14.28 9.67
C LEU A 28 3.57 15.24 10.72
N GLY A 29 3.61 16.51 10.46
CA GLY A 29 3.08 17.52 11.39
C GLY A 29 1.54 17.48 11.49
N SER A 30 0.86 18.16 10.59
CA SER A 30 -0.60 18.19 10.52
C SER A 30 -1.08 17.32 9.37
N PHE A 31 -1.81 16.26 9.69
CA PHE A 31 -2.39 15.35 8.70
C PHE A 31 -3.74 14.81 9.14
N MET A 32 -4.49 14.27 8.20
CA MET A 32 -5.67 13.41 8.39
C MET A 32 -5.50 12.15 7.56
N LEU A 33 -5.71 10.98 8.15
CA LEU A 33 -5.71 9.69 7.47
C LEU A 33 -7.13 9.16 7.34
N TRP A 34 -7.60 9.03 6.12
CA TRP A 34 -8.84 8.36 5.78
C TRP A 34 -8.56 6.87 5.59
N VAL A 35 -9.30 6.01 6.27
CA VAL A 35 -9.14 4.56 6.15
C VAL A 35 -10.42 3.96 5.59
N VAL A 36 -10.34 3.46 4.35
CA VAL A 36 -11.43 2.72 3.71
C VAL A 36 -11.38 1.28 4.21
N CYS A 37 -12.32 0.92 5.06
CA CYS A 37 -12.43 -0.42 5.65
C CYS A 37 -13.26 -1.31 4.72
N VAL A 38 -12.62 -2.33 4.13
CA VAL A 38 -13.23 -3.25 3.16
C VAL A 38 -14.15 -4.27 3.82
N ASP A 39 -13.92 -4.56 5.10
CA ASP A 39 -14.77 -5.44 5.90
C ASP A 39 -15.20 -4.78 7.23
N LEU A 40 -16.30 -5.29 7.79
CA LEU A 40 -16.90 -4.74 9.00
C LEU A 40 -15.97 -4.88 10.21
N ARG A 41 -15.19 -5.96 10.29
CA ARG A 41 -14.25 -6.21 11.39
C ARG A 41 -13.15 -5.16 11.43
N ALA A 42 -12.60 -4.76 10.29
CA ALA A 42 -11.62 -3.66 10.21
C ALA A 42 -12.23 -2.35 10.72
N TYR A 43 -13.45 -2.04 10.27
CA TYR A 43 -14.14 -0.82 10.67
C TYR A 43 -14.42 -0.76 12.18
N GLU A 44 -15.04 -1.80 12.73
CA GLU A 44 -15.41 -1.88 14.15
C GLU A 44 -14.18 -1.82 15.06
N MET A 45 -13.08 -2.52 14.67
CA MET A 45 -11.85 -2.52 15.44
C MET A 45 -11.21 -1.13 15.48
N LEU A 46 -11.04 -0.47 14.34
CA LEU A 46 -10.46 0.87 14.29
C LEU A 46 -11.36 1.89 14.99
N GLN A 47 -12.68 1.75 14.89
CA GLN A 47 -13.64 2.57 15.63
C GLN A 47 -13.47 2.41 17.15
N ALA A 48 -13.33 1.17 17.64
CA ALA A 48 -13.10 0.89 19.07
C ALA A 48 -11.73 1.40 19.58
N MET A 49 -10.75 1.56 18.68
CA MET A 49 -9.45 2.12 19.02
C MET A 49 -9.47 3.64 19.16
N GLY A 50 -10.37 4.34 18.47
CA GLY A 50 -10.54 5.79 18.58
C GLY A 50 -9.28 6.59 18.21
N LEU A 51 -8.60 6.21 17.12
CA LEU A 51 -7.34 6.80 16.72
C LEU A 51 -7.51 8.29 16.39
N GLN A 52 -6.60 9.13 16.88
CA GLN A 52 -6.58 10.55 16.56
C GLN A 52 -6.13 10.78 15.11
N LYS A 53 -6.66 11.82 14.46
CA LYS A 53 -6.34 12.18 13.07
C LYS A 53 -6.69 11.08 12.06
N VAL A 54 -7.66 10.22 12.40
CA VAL A 54 -8.16 9.16 11.53
C VAL A 54 -9.66 9.35 11.31
N THR A 55 -10.08 9.21 10.06
CA THR A 55 -11.49 9.14 9.66
C THR A 55 -11.74 7.81 8.95
N LEU A 56 -12.77 7.09 9.37
CA LEU A 56 -13.09 5.77 8.86
C LEU A 56 -14.21 5.84 7.81
N ILE A 57 -14.04 5.10 6.73
CA ILE A 57 -15.08 4.88 5.71
C ILE A 57 -15.45 3.39 5.76
N ASN A 58 -16.69 3.10 6.16
CA ASN A 58 -17.23 1.73 6.14
C ASN A 58 -17.71 1.40 4.72
N LEU A 59 -16.86 0.76 3.93
CA LEU A 59 -17.20 0.38 2.56
C LEU A 59 -18.38 -0.60 2.51
N CYS A 60 -18.50 -1.53 3.47
CA CYS A 60 -19.58 -2.51 3.47
C CYS A 60 -20.96 -1.88 3.52
N ALA A 61 -21.10 -0.70 4.17
CA ALA A 61 -22.37 0.01 4.25
C ALA A 61 -22.74 0.72 2.92
N HIS A 62 -21.76 1.02 2.08
CA HIS A 62 -21.93 1.88 0.90
C HIS A 62 -21.22 1.33 -0.35
N GLU A 63 -20.95 0.03 -0.40
CA GLU A 63 -20.25 -0.62 -1.51
C GLU A 63 -21.04 -0.48 -2.83
N PRO A 64 -20.47 0.18 -3.86
CA PRO A 64 -21.19 0.38 -5.10
C PRO A 64 -21.45 -0.98 -5.81
N PRO A 65 -22.59 -1.12 -6.54
CA PRO A 65 -22.99 -2.40 -7.15
C PRO A 65 -21.94 -3.03 -8.08
N PHE A 66 -21.23 -2.22 -8.87
CA PHE A 66 -20.19 -2.71 -9.79
C PHE A 66 -18.98 -3.30 -9.05
N TYR A 67 -18.60 -2.70 -7.93
CA TYR A 67 -17.53 -3.23 -7.08
C TYR A 67 -17.95 -4.52 -6.38
N ARG A 68 -19.19 -4.60 -5.90
CA ARG A 68 -19.75 -5.84 -5.33
C ARG A 68 -19.73 -6.98 -6.34
N GLN A 69 -20.03 -6.70 -7.61
CA GLN A 69 -19.94 -7.70 -8.68
C GLN A 69 -18.50 -8.13 -8.92
N ALA A 70 -17.55 -7.18 -8.96
CA ALA A 70 -16.13 -7.49 -9.11
C ALA A 70 -15.57 -8.34 -7.96
N LYS A 71 -16.03 -8.14 -6.74
CA LYS A 71 -15.64 -8.89 -5.54
C LYS A 71 -15.91 -10.40 -5.66
N LEU A 72 -16.92 -10.82 -6.44
CA LEU A 72 -17.33 -12.23 -6.56
C LEU A 72 -16.26 -13.12 -7.21
N ASN A 73 -15.34 -12.56 -7.99
CA ASN A 73 -14.35 -13.34 -8.75
C ASN A 73 -12.90 -12.93 -8.44
N ARG A 74 -12.68 -12.18 -7.36
CA ARG A 74 -11.38 -11.71 -6.91
C ARG A 74 -11.08 -12.19 -5.49
N SER A 75 -9.82 -12.42 -5.21
CA SER A 75 -9.34 -12.52 -3.83
C SER A 75 -9.52 -11.20 -3.10
N THR A 76 -9.42 -11.20 -1.78
CA THR A 76 -9.50 -9.97 -0.98
C THR A 76 -8.42 -8.97 -1.38
N GLY A 77 -7.18 -9.43 -1.65
CA GLY A 77 -6.11 -8.56 -2.12
C GLY A 77 -6.39 -7.94 -3.47
N GLU A 78 -6.79 -8.75 -4.47
CA GLU A 78 -7.17 -8.27 -5.80
C GLU A 78 -8.37 -7.32 -5.74
N TYR A 79 -9.28 -7.56 -4.81
CA TYR A 79 -10.40 -6.67 -4.58
C TYR A 79 -9.94 -5.33 -3.99
N CYS A 80 -9.03 -5.33 -3.01
CA CYS A 80 -8.42 -4.09 -2.49
C CYS A 80 -7.75 -3.29 -3.60
N TRP A 81 -6.97 -3.93 -4.49
CA TRP A 81 -6.39 -3.26 -5.66
C TRP A 81 -7.46 -2.69 -6.60
N THR A 82 -8.56 -3.42 -6.80
CA THR A 82 -9.68 -2.92 -7.62
C THR A 82 -10.31 -1.66 -7.04
N LEU A 83 -10.25 -1.46 -5.73
CA LEU A 83 -10.80 -0.31 -5.01
C LEU A 83 -9.92 0.94 -5.07
N ASN A 84 -8.64 0.84 -5.50
CA ASN A 84 -7.72 1.97 -5.51
C ASN A 84 -8.27 3.21 -6.24
N PRO A 85 -8.87 3.12 -7.43
CA PRO A 85 -9.49 4.27 -8.08
C PRO A 85 -10.75 4.81 -7.36
N LEU A 86 -11.42 4.02 -6.53
CA LEU A 86 -12.58 4.46 -5.76
C LEU A 86 -12.18 5.31 -4.53
N ALA A 87 -11.00 5.05 -3.94
CA ALA A 87 -10.58 5.70 -2.71
C ALA A 87 -10.60 7.25 -2.77
N PRO A 88 -10.00 7.91 -3.78
CA PRO A 88 -10.08 9.38 -3.86
C PRO A 88 -11.50 9.88 -4.07
N GLN A 89 -12.34 9.16 -4.81
CA GLN A 89 -13.74 9.53 -5.03
C GLN A 89 -14.53 9.53 -3.71
N LEU A 90 -14.36 8.49 -2.87
CA LEU A 90 -15.01 8.40 -1.57
C LEU A 90 -14.63 9.56 -0.64
N VAL A 91 -13.35 9.93 -0.60
CA VAL A 91 -12.86 10.99 0.29
C VAL A 91 -13.30 12.36 -0.22
N PHE A 92 -13.13 12.67 -1.50
CA PHE A 92 -13.53 13.96 -2.05
C PHE A 92 -15.05 14.19 -2.00
N ALA A 93 -15.84 13.12 -1.98
CA ALA A 93 -17.29 13.21 -1.76
C ALA A 93 -17.66 13.62 -0.32
N GLN A 94 -16.75 13.49 0.67
CA GLN A 94 -17.02 13.88 2.06
C GLN A 94 -16.92 15.39 2.27
N SER A 95 -16.04 16.09 1.53
CA SER A 95 -15.85 17.53 1.71
C SER A 95 -15.21 18.20 0.50
N SER A 96 -15.79 19.28 0.04
CA SER A 96 -15.23 20.18 -0.98
C SER A 96 -14.00 20.97 -0.49
N ASP A 97 -13.73 20.97 0.81
CA ASP A 97 -12.56 21.66 1.38
C ASP A 97 -11.26 20.88 1.21
N ILE A 98 -11.35 19.59 0.92
CA ILE A 98 -10.18 18.75 0.64
C ILE A 98 -9.67 19.08 -0.77
N LYS A 99 -8.58 19.83 -0.87
CA LYS A 99 -8.02 20.26 -2.17
C LYS A 99 -7.02 19.29 -2.74
N ARG A 100 -6.28 18.59 -1.87
CA ARG A 100 -5.27 17.60 -2.21
C ARG A 100 -5.48 16.36 -1.35
N LEU A 101 -5.33 15.18 -1.96
CA LEU A 101 -5.44 13.89 -1.29
C LEU A 101 -4.35 12.97 -1.83
N THR A 102 -3.67 12.26 -0.93
CA THR A 102 -2.68 11.24 -1.30
C THR A 102 -3.18 9.87 -0.91
N TYR A 103 -3.35 8.98 -1.90
CA TYR A 103 -3.47 7.55 -1.65
C TYR A 103 -2.10 6.97 -1.30
N LEU A 104 -2.07 6.07 -0.33
CA LEU A 104 -0.88 5.32 0.05
C LEU A 104 -1.23 3.90 0.51
N ASP A 105 -0.32 2.95 0.25
CA ASP A 105 -0.47 1.58 0.73
C ASP A 105 -0.30 1.50 2.25
N ALA A 106 -1.08 0.63 2.89
CA ALA A 106 -1.12 0.51 4.35
C ALA A 106 0.18 -0.07 4.96
N ASP A 107 1.03 -0.69 4.17
CA ASP A 107 2.34 -1.22 4.56
C ASP A 107 3.51 -0.27 4.23
N LEU A 108 3.22 1.02 4.02
CA LEU A 108 4.20 2.09 4.05
C LEU A 108 4.57 2.46 5.49
N TRP A 109 5.81 2.88 5.69
CA TRP A 109 6.33 3.38 6.96
C TRP A 109 7.19 4.62 6.72
N PHE A 110 6.81 5.74 7.35
CA PHE A 110 7.51 7.01 7.19
C PHE A 110 8.79 7.06 8.01
N THR A 111 9.85 7.54 7.39
CA THR A 111 11.16 7.82 8.01
C THR A 111 11.46 9.31 8.07
N ALA A 112 10.75 10.11 7.26
CA ALA A 112 10.87 11.57 7.23
C ALA A 112 9.57 12.22 6.73
N ASN A 113 9.54 13.56 6.71
CA ASN A 113 8.40 14.32 6.20
C ASN A 113 8.44 14.40 4.66
N PRO A 114 7.36 14.06 3.93
CA PRO A 114 7.30 14.06 2.46
C PRO A 114 7.13 15.46 1.84
N LYS A 115 7.44 16.54 2.56
CA LYS A 115 7.18 17.92 2.09
C LYS A 115 7.73 18.23 0.70
N MET A 116 8.89 17.64 0.33
CA MET A 116 9.51 17.86 -0.98
C MET A 116 8.67 17.32 -2.13
N VAL A 117 7.97 16.19 -1.91
CA VAL A 117 7.02 15.63 -2.90
C VAL A 117 5.89 16.62 -3.17
N PHE A 118 5.33 17.19 -2.12
CA PHE A 118 4.21 18.13 -2.25
C PHE A 118 4.66 19.45 -2.87
N GLN A 119 5.86 19.93 -2.54
CA GLN A 119 6.41 21.14 -3.13
C GLN A 119 6.64 20.96 -4.64
N GLU A 120 7.32 19.89 -5.06
CA GLU A 120 7.53 19.59 -6.48
C GLU A 120 6.19 19.42 -7.21
N PHE A 121 5.22 18.76 -6.58
CA PHE A 121 3.90 18.60 -7.18
C PHE A 121 3.16 19.93 -7.37
N ASP A 122 3.19 20.80 -6.36
CA ASP A 122 2.58 22.13 -6.44
C ASP A 122 3.26 22.98 -7.55
N ASP A 123 4.59 22.91 -7.65
CA ASP A 123 5.36 23.62 -8.69
C ASP A 123 5.08 23.08 -10.12
N SER A 124 4.68 21.84 -10.24
CA SER A 124 4.35 21.20 -11.53
C SER A 124 3.04 21.72 -12.14
N HIS A 125 2.13 22.25 -11.33
CA HIS A 125 0.77 22.66 -11.72
C HIS A 125 -0.05 21.53 -12.36
N LYS A 126 0.33 20.26 -12.14
CA LYS A 126 -0.40 19.07 -12.61
C LYS A 126 -1.45 18.64 -11.58
N SER A 127 -2.28 17.70 -11.96
CA SER A 127 -3.46 17.30 -11.19
C SER A 127 -3.30 15.98 -10.48
N ILE A 128 -2.38 15.13 -10.95
CA ILE A 128 -2.07 13.83 -10.37
C ILE A 128 -0.55 13.64 -10.35
N LEU A 129 0.00 13.25 -9.20
CA LEU A 129 1.38 12.82 -9.07
C LEU A 129 1.42 11.30 -8.90
N ILE A 130 2.32 10.64 -9.66
CA ILE A 130 2.63 9.22 -9.56
C ILE A 130 4.12 9.00 -9.31
N THR A 131 4.45 7.85 -8.72
CA THR A 131 5.82 7.45 -8.39
C THR A 131 6.25 6.21 -9.16
N GLU A 132 7.55 6.12 -9.44
CA GLU A 132 8.12 4.96 -10.12
C GLU A 132 8.47 3.85 -9.12
N HIS A 133 8.50 2.58 -9.58
CA HIS A 133 9.10 1.49 -8.82
C HIS A 133 10.61 1.68 -8.61
N ALA A 134 11.29 2.31 -9.56
CA ALA A 134 12.73 2.50 -9.56
C ALA A 134 13.53 1.20 -9.35
N TYR A 135 13.13 0.12 -9.99
CA TYR A 135 13.74 -1.20 -9.84
C TYR A 135 15.26 -1.16 -9.99
N LEU A 136 15.96 -1.88 -9.13
CA LEU A 136 17.37 -2.21 -9.33
C LEU A 136 17.53 -3.06 -10.60
N LYS A 137 18.63 -2.86 -11.35
CA LYS A 137 18.89 -3.56 -12.63
C LYS A 137 18.82 -5.09 -12.51
N GLN A 138 19.23 -5.63 -11.36
CA GLN A 138 19.22 -7.06 -11.07
C GLN A 138 17.84 -7.60 -10.63
N TYR A 139 16.83 -6.73 -10.47
CA TYR A 139 15.53 -7.19 -10.01
C TYR A 139 14.74 -7.87 -11.15
N PRO A 140 14.35 -9.15 -11.00
CA PRO A 140 13.87 -9.97 -12.13
C PRO A 140 12.47 -9.62 -12.63
N SER A 141 11.69 -8.82 -11.91
CA SER A 141 10.27 -8.58 -12.19
C SER A 141 9.98 -7.25 -12.90
N GLN A 142 11.01 -6.49 -13.30
CA GLN A 142 10.86 -5.14 -13.84
C GLN A 142 9.84 -5.02 -14.98
N ALA A 143 9.88 -5.95 -15.94
CA ALA A 143 9.02 -5.88 -17.13
C ALA A 143 7.55 -6.22 -16.83
N LEU A 144 7.29 -7.02 -15.81
CA LEU A 144 5.95 -7.52 -15.51
C LEU A 144 5.14 -6.53 -14.68
N SER A 145 5.73 -5.98 -13.61
CA SER A 145 5.01 -5.14 -12.65
C SER A 145 4.79 -3.70 -13.12
N GLY A 146 5.47 -3.29 -14.19
CA GLY A 146 5.33 -1.95 -14.75
C GLY A 146 6.29 -0.90 -14.19
N ARG A 147 6.33 0.27 -14.83
CA ARG A 147 7.18 1.39 -14.44
C ARG A 147 6.72 2.05 -13.14
N PHE A 148 5.41 2.21 -12.97
CA PHE A 148 4.82 2.96 -11.85
C PHE A 148 4.27 2.03 -10.78
N CYS A 149 4.30 2.51 -9.53
CA CYS A 149 3.75 1.81 -8.38
C CYS A 149 2.55 2.57 -7.82
N ALA A 150 1.46 1.86 -7.54
CA ALA A 150 0.27 2.45 -6.95
C ALA A 150 0.44 2.83 -5.46
N GLN A 151 1.58 2.49 -4.85
CA GLN A 151 1.87 2.71 -3.43
C GLN A 151 1.73 4.18 -2.95
N TRP A 152 1.82 5.15 -3.88
CA TRP A 152 1.69 6.58 -3.63
C TRP A 152 1.17 7.28 -4.86
N ILE A 153 -0.02 7.86 -4.76
CA ILE A 153 -0.63 8.67 -5.83
C ILE A 153 -1.26 9.90 -5.18
N THR A 154 -0.89 11.10 -5.61
CA THR A 154 -1.47 12.35 -5.09
C THR A 154 -2.40 12.97 -6.12
N TYR A 155 -3.56 13.43 -5.68
CA TYR A 155 -4.64 13.97 -6.50
C TYR A 155 -5.00 15.38 -6.09
N VAL A 156 -5.28 16.26 -7.05
CA VAL A 156 -5.95 17.54 -6.86
C VAL A 156 -7.43 17.39 -7.17
N GLN A 157 -8.30 17.81 -6.25
CA GLN A 157 -9.75 17.58 -6.31
C GLN A 157 -10.41 18.02 -7.63
N THR A 158 -9.95 19.11 -8.23
CA THR A 158 -10.66 19.74 -9.35
C THR A 158 -10.46 19.04 -10.71
N GLN A 159 -9.42 18.24 -10.87
CA GLN A 159 -9.02 17.72 -12.18
C GLN A 159 -8.56 16.24 -12.19
N TYR A 160 -8.78 15.51 -11.09
CA TYR A 160 -8.33 14.11 -10.96
C TYR A 160 -9.25 13.10 -11.65
N ILE A 161 -10.50 13.48 -11.92
CA ILE A 161 -11.59 12.53 -12.14
C ILE A 161 -11.45 11.74 -13.43
N GLU A 162 -11.00 12.36 -14.53
CA GLU A 162 -10.92 11.70 -15.83
C GLU A 162 -9.94 10.52 -15.85
N PRO A 163 -8.66 10.67 -15.43
CA PRO A 163 -7.73 9.54 -15.31
C PRO A 163 -8.23 8.46 -14.33
N VAL A 164 -8.86 8.88 -13.22
CA VAL A 164 -9.35 7.95 -12.20
C VAL A 164 -10.53 7.13 -12.72
N LEU A 165 -11.50 7.71 -13.45
CA LEU A 165 -12.61 6.97 -14.04
C LEU A 165 -12.15 6.00 -15.15
N TRP A 166 -11.14 6.39 -15.93
CA TRP A 166 -10.52 5.48 -16.89
C TRP A 166 -9.88 4.28 -16.15
N TRP A 167 -9.12 4.52 -15.10
CA TRP A 167 -8.48 3.49 -14.29
C TRP A 167 -9.51 2.59 -13.59
N GLU A 168 -10.57 3.18 -13.03
CA GLU A 168 -11.68 2.46 -12.43
C GLU A 168 -12.31 1.46 -13.40
N LYS A 169 -12.61 1.92 -14.62
CA LYS A 169 -13.15 1.07 -15.68
C LYS A 169 -12.24 -0.12 -15.98
N GLU A 170 -10.94 0.12 -16.11
CA GLU A 170 -9.97 -0.94 -16.39
C GLU A 170 -9.85 -1.91 -15.21
N CYS A 171 -9.78 -1.42 -13.97
CA CYS A 171 -9.73 -2.25 -12.76
C CYS A 171 -11.01 -3.08 -12.56
N LEU A 172 -12.18 -2.52 -12.80
CA LEU A 172 -13.45 -3.27 -12.72
C LEU A 172 -13.52 -4.36 -13.78
N ASN A 173 -13.03 -4.12 -14.98
CA ASN A 173 -12.98 -5.10 -16.04
C ASN A 173 -11.98 -6.22 -15.75
N TRP A 174 -10.77 -5.88 -15.27
CA TRP A 174 -9.72 -6.85 -15.00
C TRP A 174 -8.73 -6.30 -13.97
N CYS A 175 -8.57 -6.98 -12.83
CA CYS A 175 -7.58 -6.66 -11.81
C CYS A 175 -7.27 -7.92 -11.01
N PHE A 176 -6.20 -8.66 -11.41
CA PHE A 176 -5.82 -9.95 -10.83
C PHE A 176 -4.32 -10.03 -10.57
N ASP A 177 -3.92 -10.85 -9.59
CA ASP A 177 -2.53 -11.14 -9.23
C ASP A 177 -1.91 -12.18 -10.17
N ARG A 178 -1.97 -11.90 -11.47
CA ARG A 178 -1.32 -12.69 -12.52
C ARG A 178 -1.00 -11.80 -13.72
N PHE A 179 0.09 -12.11 -14.40
CA PHE A 179 0.38 -11.44 -15.67
C PHE A 179 -0.44 -12.09 -16.80
N GLU A 180 -1.26 -11.30 -17.47
CA GLU A 180 -2.10 -11.74 -18.57
C GLU A 180 -2.32 -10.62 -19.58
N ASN A 181 -1.96 -10.84 -20.85
CA ASN A 181 -2.17 -9.87 -21.94
C ASN A 181 -1.65 -8.44 -21.63
N GLY A 182 -0.47 -8.34 -21.00
CA GLY A 182 0.13 -7.06 -20.63
C GLY A 182 -0.44 -6.41 -19.38
N LYS A 183 -1.34 -7.09 -18.64
CA LYS A 183 -1.99 -6.60 -17.42
C LYS A 183 -1.42 -7.31 -16.18
N LEU A 184 -1.37 -6.61 -15.06
CA LEU A 184 -1.01 -7.14 -13.74
C LEU A 184 -1.57 -6.19 -12.67
N GLY A 185 -2.52 -6.66 -11.87
CA GLY A 185 -3.14 -5.85 -10.82
C GLY A 185 -3.74 -4.54 -11.35
N ASP A 186 -3.72 -3.55 -10.52
CA ASP A 186 -4.18 -2.18 -10.80
C ASP A 186 -3.07 -1.27 -11.31
N GLN A 187 -1.85 -1.44 -10.79
CA GLN A 187 -0.72 -0.53 -11.04
C GLN A 187 -0.20 -0.56 -12.48
N LYS A 188 -0.34 -1.67 -13.20
CA LYS A 188 0.13 -1.78 -14.59
C LYS A 188 -0.61 -0.81 -15.52
N TYR A 189 -1.83 -0.45 -15.20
CA TYR A 189 -2.61 0.54 -15.95
C TYR A 189 -2.03 1.96 -15.87
N LEU A 190 -1.30 2.29 -14.79
CA LEU A 190 -0.69 3.61 -14.62
C LEU A 190 0.33 3.93 -15.73
N GLU A 191 0.88 2.93 -16.43
CA GLU A 191 1.78 3.16 -17.59
C GLU A 191 1.10 3.93 -18.72
N ALA A 192 -0.23 3.81 -18.85
CA ALA A 192 -0.99 4.54 -19.86
C ALA A 192 -1.23 6.01 -19.48
N TRP A 193 -1.20 6.38 -18.20
CA TRP A 193 -1.58 7.71 -17.74
C TRP A 193 -0.74 8.84 -18.34
N PRO A 194 0.61 8.81 -18.36
CA PRO A 194 1.40 9.86 -18.98
C PRO A 194 1.19 9.98 -20.49
N ILE A 195 0.65 8.94 -21.13
CA ILE A 195 0.38 8.91 -22.57
C ILE A 195 -1.03 9.46 -22.85
N LEU A 196 -2.03 9.02 -22.08
CA LEU A 196 -3.43 9.37 -22.28
C LEU A 196 -3.76 10.77 -21.72
N PHE A 197 -3.10 11.16 -20.62
CA PHE A 197 -3.38 12.37 -19.87
C PHE A 197 -2.11 13.20 -19.58
N PRO A 198 -1.27 13.52 -20.59
CA PRO A 198 0.05 14.12 -20.37
C PRO A 198 -0.03 15.47 -19.64
N GLU A 199 -1.13 16.22 -19.84
CA GLU A 199 -1.32 17.52 -19.19
C GLU A 199 -1.71 17.42 -17.71
N LEU A 200 -2.20 16.26 -17.26
CA LEU A 200 -2.67 16.06 -15.88
C LEU A 200 -1.66 15.33 -15.00
N ILE A 201 -0.76 14.56 -15.58
CA ILE A 201 0.12 13.65 -14.83
C ILE A 201 1.50 14.27 -14.60
N HIS A 202 1.93 14.27 -13.34
CA HIS A 202 3.31 14.54 -12.92
C HIS A 202 3.97 13.23 -12.44
N ILE A 203 5.16 12.96 -12.95
CA ILE A 203 5.99 11.85 -12.47
C ILE A 203 7.01 12.45 -11.51
N TYR A 204 6.98 12.00 -10.23
CA TYR A 204 7.89 12.52 -9.22
C TYR A 204 9.35 12.33 -9.63
N SER A 205 10.16 13.39 -9.54
CA SER A 205 11.52 13.41 -10.06
C SER A 205 12.51 12.55 -9.29
N ASN A 206 12.27 12.30 -7.98
CA ASN A 206 13.09 11.41 -7.17
C ASN A 206 12.48 10.01 -7.09
N PRO A 207 12.91 9.06 -7.93
CA PRO A 207 12.32 7.73 -7.97
C PRO A 207 12.68 6.86 -6.75
N LYS A 208 13.66 7.28 -5.93
CA LYS A 208 14.07 6.58 -4.71
C LYS A 208 13.56 7.23 -3.41
N ALA A 209 12.64 8.15 -3.50
CA ALA A 209 12.05 8.80 -2.33
C ALA A 209 11.21 7.86 -1.47
N ILE A 210 10.66 6.80 -2.08
CA ILE A 210 10.00 5.68 -1.40
C ILE A 210 10.81 4.42 -1.67
N MET A 211 11.45 3.90 -0.63
CA MET A 211 12.23 2.68 -0.70
C MET A 211 11.34 1.46 -0.57
N ALA A 212 11.67 0.39 -1.29
CA ALA A 212 10.92 -0.87 -1.30
C ALA A 212 11.88 -2.03 -1.57
N PRO A 213 11.48 -3.30 -1.35
CA PRO A 213 12.37 -4.45 -1.57
C PRO A 213 12.99 -4.53 -2.96
N TRP A 214 12.37 -3.93 -3.95
CA TRP A 214 12.84 -3.97 -5.36
C TRP A 214 13.79 -2.85 -5.75
N ASN A 215 13.92 -1.77 -4.93
CA ASN A 215 14.82 -0.65 -5.20
C ASN A 215 15.77 -0.35 -4.03
N LEU A 216 15.70 -1.16 -2.97
CA LEU A 216 16.54 -1.02 -1.79
C LEU A 216 17.94 -1.54 -2.09
N ASP A 217 18.90 -0.65 -2.16
CA ASP A 217 20.34 -0.95 -2.21
C ASP A 217 21.04 -0.49 -0.91
N GLU A 218 22.37 -0.62 -0.86
CA GLU A 218 23.17 -0.21 0.31
C GLU A 218 23.22 1.31 0.49
N SER A 219 22.93 2.08 -0.57
CA SER A 219 22.86 3.52 -0.53
C SER A 219 21.45 3.97 -0.11
N HIS A 220 21.18 4.12 1.17
CA HIS A 220 19.95 4.77 1.62
C HIS A 220 19.98 6.24 1.24
N PRO A 221 19.16 6.72 0.29
CA PRO A 221 19.14 8.14 -0.06
C PRO A 221 18.73 8.97 1.17
N ALA A 222 19.47 10.04 1.44
CA ALA A 222 19.17 10.91 2.58
C ALA A 222 17.80 11.61 2.48
N ASP A 223 17.24 11.67 1.29
CA ASP A 223 15.95 12.27 0.95
C ASP A 223 14.81 11.24 0.80
N ALA A 224 15.06 9.94 1.05
CA ALA A 224 14.00 8.96 1.19
C ALA A 224 13.15 9.27 2.44
N PHE A 225 11.84 9.34 2.25
CA PHE A 225 10.92 9.69 3.35
C PHE A 225 10.04 8.52 3.82
N ALA A 226 9.95 7.46 3.04
CA ALA A 226 9.16 6.28 3.40
C ALA A 226 9.78 4.98 2.88
N HIS A 227 9.41 3.88 3.51
CA HIS A 227 9.73 2.54 3.07
C HIS A 227 8.45 1.70 2.95
N HIS A 228 8.31 1.00 1.83
CA HIS A 228 7.19 0.10 1.53
C HIS A 228 7.59 -1.34 1.88
N PHE A 229 7.02 -1.88 2.94
CA PHE A 229 7.32 -3.24 3.42
C PHE A 229 6.52 -4.31 2.64
N HIS A 230 6.49 -4.13 1.31
CA HIS A 230 5.84 -5.08 0.41
C HIS A 230 6.39 -6.49 0.63
N GLY A 231 5.47 -7.46 0.74
CA GLY A 231 5.84 -8.86 0.94
C GLY A 231 6.13 -9.26 2.38
N LEU A 232 6.17 -8.33 3.35
CA LEU A 232 6.21 -8.67 4.76
C LEU A 232 4.79 -9.03 5.22
N ARG A 233 4.60 -10.24 5.73
CA ARG A 233 3.28 -10.75 6.14
C ARG A 233 3.37 -11.42 7.51
N LEU A 234 2.38 -11.18 8.36
CA LEU A 234 2.25 -11.88 9.64
C LEU A 234 1.72 -13.30 9.42
N ARG A 235 2.31 -14.28 10.13
CA ARG A 235 1.78 -15.63 10.28
C ARG A 235 0.96 -15.79 11.55
N SER A 236 1.36 -15.07 12.58
CA SER A 236 0.71 -15.01 13.89
C SER A 236 1.09 -13.71 14.56
N SER A 237 0.69 -13.52 15.81
CA SER A 237 1.12 -12.36 16.61
C SER A 237 2.63 -12.31 16.89
N SER A 238 3.35 -13.44 16.74
CA SER A 238 4.78 -13.54 17.04
C SER A 238 5.64 -13.96 15.85
N GLU A 239 5.04 -14.25 14.70
CA GLU A 239 5.77 -14.73 13.52
C GLU A 239 5.42 -13.93 12.28
N TYR A 240 6.41 -13.65 11.45
CA TYR A 240 6.25 -13.01 10.15
C TYR A 240 7.04 -13.73 9.05
N ILE A 241 6.65 -13.49 7.81
CA ILE A 241 7.35 -13.95 6.61
C ILE A 241 7.70 -12.72 5.79
N LEU A 242 8.92 -12.70 5.28
CA LEU A 242 9.37 -11.74 4.28
C LEU A 242 9.45 -12.43 2.92
N LYS A 243 8.55 -12.07 2.00
CA LYS A 243 8.59 -12.50 0.60
C LYS A 243 9.36 -11.46 -0.20
N ALA A 244 10.68 -11.53 -0.21
CA ALA A 244 11.52 -10.66 -1.01
C ALA A 244 12.29 -11.51 -2.04
N HIS A 245 12.42 -10.99 -3.27
CA HIS A 245 13.26 -11.64 -4.29
C HIS A 245 14.75 -11.56 -3.94
N MET A 246 15.13 -10.53 -3.18
CA MET A 246 16.47 -10.37 -2.63
C MET A 246 16.34 -10.10 -1.14
N PRO A 247 17.14 -10.76 -0.29
CA PRO A 247 17.16 -10.46 1.13
C PRO A 247 17.68 -9.02 1.34
N PRO A 248 17.17 -8.30 2.33
CA PRO A 248 17.73 -6.99 2.69
C PRO A 248 19.19 -7.14 3.15
N SER A 249 20.02 -6.14 2.88
CA SER A 249 21.38 -6.07 3.42
C SER A 249 21.36 -6.01 4.95
N ALA A 250 22.48 -6.34 5.60
CA ALA A 250 22.60 -6.21 7.05
C ALA A 250 22.27 -4.78 7.53
N LEU A 251 22.70 -3.76 6.76
CA LEU A 251 22.43 -2.35 7.06
C LEU A 251 20.94 -2.02 6.92
N SER A 252 20.30 -2.47 5.85
CA SER A 252 18.85 -2.31 5.65
C SER A 252 18.06 -3.03 6.73
N TRP A 253 18.52 -4.22 7.10
CA TRP A 253 17.90 -4.96 8.19
C TRP A 253 17.94 -4.18 9.49
N GLN A 254 19.11 -3.70 9.89
CA GLN A 254 19.30 -2.97 11.14
C GLN A 254 18.57 -1.62 11.17
N ASN A 255 18.59 -0.86 10.08
CA ASN A 255 18.12 0.51 10.07
C ASN A 255 16.67 0.69 9.65
N LEU A 256 16.08 -0.29 8.96
CA LEU A 256 14.71 -0.22 8.46
C LEU A 256 13.83 -1.35 8.99
N TYR A 257 14.25 -2.61 8.76
CA TYR A 257 13.39 -3.75 9.09
C TYR A 257 13.21 -3.92 10.60
N LEU A 258 14.28 -3.86 11.41
CA LEU A 258 14.15 -4.01 12.86
C LEU A 258 13.30 -2.90 13.49
N PRO A 259 13.48 -1.61 13.20
CA PRO A 259 12.59 -0.56 13.71
C PRO A 259 11.14 -0.74 13.27
N TYR A 260 10.90 -1.09 11.99
CA TYR A 260 9.54 -1.37 11.50
C TYR A 260 8.91 -2.56 12.22
N LEU A 261 9.64 -3.66 12.40
CA LEU A 261 9.16 -4.85 13.09
C LEU A 261 8.84 -4.57 14.57
N SER A 262 9.61 -3.70 15.22
CA SER A 262 9.31 -3.23 16.57
C SER A 262 7.99 -2.47 16.63
N ASP A 263 7.75 -1.54 15.69
CA ASP A 263 6.47 -0.83 15.59
C ASP A 263 5.30 -1.77 15.25
N LEU A 264 5.54 -2.72 14.35
CA LEU A 264 4.53 -3.71 13.96
C LEU A 264 4.15 -4.61 15.14
N ALA A 265 5.13 -5.05 15.93
CA ALA A 265 4.89 -5.84 17.15
C ALA A 265 4.09 -5.04 18.20
N ALA A 266 4.39 -3.74 18.37
CA ALA A 266 3.60 -2.87 19.23
C ALA A 266 2.16 -2.72 18.72
N SER A 267 1.95 -2.61 17.41
CA SER A 267 0.63 -2.56 16.79
C SER A 267 -0.16 -3.86 17.01
N VAL A 268 0.50 -5.01 16.90
CA VAL A 268 -0.07 -6.33 17.22
C VAL A 268 -0.51 -6.38 18.69
N ALA A 269 0.36 -5.97 19.62
CA ALA A 269 0.03 -5.97 21.05
C ALA A 269 -1.18 -5.06 21.37
N MET A 270 -1.29 -3.91 20.69
CA MET A 270 -2.46 -3.02 20.84
C MET A 270 -3.76 -3.69 20.40
N LEU A 271 -3.72 -4.45 19.30
CA LEU A 271 -4.89 -5.20 18.80
C LEU A 271 -5.26 -6.35 19.74
N GLU A 272 -4.28 -7.12 20.22
CA GLU A 272 -4.50 -8.21 21.18
C GLU A 272 -5.08 -7.70 22.52
N ALA A 273 -4.62 -6.55 23.00
CA ALA A 273 -5.19 -5.90 24.19
C ALA A 273 -6.66 -5.49 24.02
N LYS A 274 -7.15 -5.37 22.77
CA LYS A 274 -8.55 -5.15 22.42
C LYS A 274 -9.30 -6.45 22.09
N GLY A 275 -8.69 -7.61 22.35
CA GLY A 275 -9.29 -8.92 22.09
C GLY A 275 -9.23 -9.37 20.62
N GLN A 276 -8.43 -8.69 19.79
CA GLN A 276 -8.27 -9.05 18.39
C GLN A 276 -7.27 -10.19 18.23
N THR A 277 -7.69 -11.31 17.68
CA THR A 277 -6.78 -12.38 17.28
C THR A 277 -6.12 -12.03 15.96
N ILE A 278 -4.79 -12.11 15.89
CA ILE A 278 -4.03 -11.90 14.65
C ILE A 278 -4.13 -13.16 13.79
N SER A 279 -4.81 -13.04 12.67
CA SER A 279 -4.90 -14.10 11.67
C SER A 279 -3.71 -14.06 10.72
N ALA A 280 -3.30 -15.23 10.20
CA ALA A 280 -2.27 -15.31 9.19
C ALA A 280 -2.68 -14.50 7.94
N GLN A 281 -1.84 -13.59 7.51
CA GLN A 281 -2.02 -12.78 6.30
C GLN A 281 -1.70 -13.58 5.02
N ILE A 282 -1.40 -14.84 5.16
CA ILE A 282 -1.15 -15.76 4.07
C ILE A 282 -2.46 -16.48 3.81
N THR A 283 -3.31 -15.90 3.00
CA THR A 283 -4.35 -16.66 2.33
C THR A 283 -3.65 -17.59 1.36
N PHE A 284 -4.00 -18.87 1.42
CA PHE A 284 -3.46 -19.92 0.56
C PHE A 284 -3.91 -19.72 -0.90
N PHE A 285 -3.43 -18.65 -1.53
CA PHE A 285 -3.63 -18.42 -2.96
C PHE A 285 -2.93 -19.47 -3.82
N TRP A 286 -2.03 -20.24 -3.22
CA TRP A 286 -1.15 -21.18 -3.89
C TRP A 286 -1.67 -22.60 -3.97
N ASP A 287 -2.82 -22.93 -3.36
CA ASP A 287 -3.41 -24.26 -3.47
C ASP A 287 -4.02 -24.56 -4.87
N ALA A 288 -4.23 -23.52 -5.70
CA ALA A 288 -4.71 -23.67 -7.06
C ALA A 288 -3.58 -23.87 -8.10
N PHE A 289 -2.30 -23.71 -7.75
CA PHE A 289 -1.18 -23.79 -8.69
C PHE A 289 -0.31 -25.03 -8.44
N LEU A 290 -0.27 -25.88 -9.46
CA LEU A 290 0.59 -27.04 -9.79
C LEU A 290 1.58 -27.56 -8.71
N PRO A 291 1.61 -28.88 -8.44
CA PRO A 291 2.40 -29.52 -7.38
C PRO A 291 3.90 -29.17 -7.33
N LYS A 292 4.52 -28.89 -8.48
CA LYS A 292 5.95 -28.55 -8.57
C LYS A 292 6.29 -27.14 -8.03
N LYS A 293 5.37 -26.18 -8.11
CA LYS A 293 5.58 -24.85 -7.53
C LYS A 293 5.35 -24.84 -6.01
N LYS A 294 4.45 -25.70 -5.52
CA LYS A 294 4.16 -25.85 -4.09
C LYS A 294 5.44 -26.28 -3.33
N GLN A 295 6.22 -27.19 -3.87
CA GLN A 295 7.46 -27.69 -3.24
C GLN A 295 8.58 -26.63 -3.20
N PHE A 296 8.73 -25.84 -4.26
CA PHE A 296 9.69 -24.72 -4.31
C PHE A 296 9.35 -23.63 -3.30
N PHE A 297 8.07 -23.27 -3.18
CA PHE A 297 7.62 -22.24 -2.23
C PHE A 297 7.61 -22.73 -0.79
N GLN A 298 7.32 -24.01 -0.54
CA GLN A 298 7.44 -24.60 0.79
C GLN A 298 8.88 -24.55 1.30
N GLN A 299 9.88 -24.85 0.45
CA GLN A 299 11.29 -24.70 0.77
C GLN A 299 11.70 -23.24 1.05
N GLN A 300 11.13 -22.28 0.31
CA GLN A 300 11.35 -20.85 0.59
C GLN A 300 10.65 -20.37 1.87
N LEU A 301 9.46 -20.89 2.17
CA LEU A 301 8.75 -20.65 3.41
C LEU A 301 9.50 -21.21 4.61
N GLU A 302 10.08 -22.40 4.50
CA GLU A 302 10.90 -23.01 5.55
C GLU A 302 12.21 -22.26 5.75
N ALA A 303 12.83 -21.76 4.68
CA ALA A 303 14.04 -20.92 4.76
C ALA A 303 13.77 -19.53 5.36
N SER A 304 12.57 -18.97 5.14
CA SER A 304 12.17 -17.66 5.69
C SER A 304 11.53 -17.74 7.09
N SER A 305 11.17 -18.94 7.56
CA SER A 305 10.49 -19.17 8.85
C SER A 305 11.38 -19.02 10.09
N GLN A 306 12.62 -18.55 9.94
CA GLN A 306 13.58 -18.40 11.05
C GLN A 306 13.44 -17.09 11.85
N TYR A 307 12.53 -16.18 11.47
CA TYR A 307 12.40 -14.88 12.12
C TYR A 307 11.17 -14.83 13.04
N ARG A 308 11.40 -14.66 14.36
CA ARG A 308 10.37 -14.45 15.40
C ARG A 308 10.55 -13.09 16.04
N PHE A 309 9.48 -12.42 16.42
CA PHE A 309 9.53 -11.14 17.16
C PHE A 309 10.30 -11.24 18.47
N GLY A 310 10.39 -12.41 19.09
CA GLY A 310 11.05 -12.62 20.38
C GLY A 310 12.57 -12.80 20.33
N SER A 311 13.22 -12.66 19.18
CA SER A 311 14.69 -12.72 19.02
C SER A 311 15.33 -11.34 18.83
N LEU A 312 14.61 -10.27 19.18
CA LEU A 312 15.10 -8.88 19.20
C LEU A 312 15.68 -8.52 20.57
#